data_4c9c58ac678f37599015ac591bec97cf
#
_entry.id   4c9c58ac678f37599015ac591bec97cf
#
_cell.length_a   1.000
_cell.length_b   1.000
_cell.length_c   1.000
_cell.angle_alpha   90.00
_cell.angle_beta   90.00
_cell.angle_gamma   90.00
#
_symmetry.space_group_name_H-M   'P 1'
#
loop_
_entity.id
_entity.type
_entity.pdbx_description
1 polymer ?
#
loop_
_entity_poly.entity_id
_entity_poly.type
_entity_poly.pdbx_seq_one_letter_code
_entity_poly.pdbx_strand_id
1 'polypeptide(L)'
;MSTPGDGVMEVVTPSLLRHWPLPDPGSSKYGRGQVLVVGGAARTPGSVLLAGEAALRVGGGHLQLAVAESVAAALAVAVPEAGVIALPQTATGSVRGAGAADRLGDAAAADVVLVGPGLDDADEAADLLQALVPVLGEEAPVVLDAYALGVLPGLDDVQASLRGRLVLTPNSEETGRLLGDEPDDPARGAAQVADSYGAVVSTSGYVAGPDGRCWQMSTGHTGLGTSGSGDVLAGTVTGLLARGADLDQAACWGTHLHAASGDRLAARQGPLGFLARDLLGELSLLLVELSA
;
A
#
# COMPACT_ATOMS: atom_id res chain seq x y z
N MET A 1 5.95 -31.02 -11.88
CA MET A 1 5.51 -29.84 -11.11
C MET A 1 6.64 -28.84 -11.20
N SER A 2 6.45 -27.76 -11.97
CA SER A 2 7.46 -26.68 -12.04
C SER A 2 7.48 -25.98 -10.68
N THR A 3 8.66 -25.73 -10.16
CA THR A 3 8.85 -24.99 -8.89
C THR A 3 8.36 -23.55 -9.10
N PRO A 4 7.63 -22.94 -8.14
CA PRO A 4 7.36 -21.50 -8.19
C PRO A 4 8.69 -20.76 -8.30
N GLY A 5 8.86 -19.96 -9.37
CA GLY A 5 10.08 -19.20 -9.62
C GLY A 5 10.81 -19.49 -10.94
N ASP A 6 10.36 -20.45 -11.75
CA ASP A 6 10.94 -20.72 -13.08
C ASP A 6 10.40 -19.77 -14.20
N GLY A 7 9.61 -18.75 -13.83
CA GLY A 7 9.17 -17.70 -14.73
C GLY A 7 10.31 -16.75 -15.11
N VAL A 8 10.28 -16.23 -16.34
CA VAL A 8 11.22 -15.19 -16.78
C VAL A 8 11.03 -13.95 -15.92
N MET A 9 12.05 -13.62 -15.11
CA MET A 9 12.06 -12.38 -14.31
C MET A 9 12.29 -11.19 -15.24
N GLU A 10 11.39 -10.24 -15.25
CA GLU A 10 11.49 -9.03 -16.04
C GLU A 10 12.05 -7.87 -15.20
N VAL A 11 13.01 -7.10 -15.74
CA VAL A 11 13.58 -5.96 -15.02
C VAL A 11 12.74 -4.72 -15.29
N VAL A 12 12.19 -4.11 -14.24
CA VAL A 12 11.45 -2.86 -14.35
C VAL A 12 12.41 -1.71 -14.58
N THR A 13 12.32 -1.14 -15.77
CA THR A 13 13.11 0.00 -16.21
C THR A 13 12.19 1.16 -16.62
N PRO A 14 12.68 2.40 -16.69
CA PRO A 14 11.91 3.50 -17.27
C PRO A 14 11.38 3.21 -18.69
N SER A 15 12.13 2.45 -19.50
CA SER A 15 11.71 2.04 -20.84
C SER A 15 10.51 1.08 -20.77
N LEU A 16 10.55 0.08 -19.88
CA LEU A 16 9.43 -0.85 -19.68
C LEU A 16 8.17 -0.07 -19.30
N LEU A 17 8.27 0.82 -18.31
CA LEU A 17 7.13 1.57 -17.80
C LEU A 17 6.50 2.48 -18.87
N ARG A 18 7.30 3.11 -19.73
CA ARG A 18 6.79 3.88 -20.87
C ARG A 18 6.04 3.03 -21.91
N HIS A 19 6.41 1.75 -22.06
CA HIS A 19 5.69 0.79 -22.92
C HIS A 19 4.50 0.14 -22.22
N TRP A 20 4.35 0.38 -20.94
CA TRP A 20 3.23 -0.05 -20.11
C TRP A 20 2.59 1.15 -19.42
N PRO A 21 2.02 2.09 -20.19
CA PRO A 21 1.55 3.37 -19.68
C PRO A 21 0.38 3.17 -18.72
N LEU A 22 0.38 3.99 -17.67
CA LEU A 22 -0.75 4.04 -16.74
C LEU A 22 -2.02 4.52 -17.45
N PRO A 23 -3.21 4.10 -17.01
CA PRO A 23 -4.47 4.60 -17.52
C PRO A 23 -4.58 6.12 -17.43
N ASP A 24 -5.29 6.73 -18.38
CA ASP A 24 -5.63 8.16 -18.31
C ASP A 24 -6.49 8.40 -17.08
N PRO A 25 -6.05 9.25 -16.14
CA PRO A 25 -6.77 9.47 -14.89
C PRO A 25 -8.07 10.24 -15.04
N GLY A 26 -8.43 10.64 -16.27
CA GLY A 26 -9.60 11.47 -16.52
C GLY A 26 -9.49 12.89 -15.96
N SER A 27 -10.54 13.69 -16.12
CA SER A 27 -10.55 15.12 -15.81
C SER A 27 -11.22 15.49 -14.48
N SER A 28 -11.90 14.57 -13.81
CA SER A 28 -12.62 14.83 -12.54
C SER A 28 -11.97 14.12 -11.35
N LYS A 29 -12.13 14.68 -10.16
CA LYS A 29 -11.64 14.03 -8.93
C LYS A 29 -12.29 12.66 -8.68
N TYR A 30 -13.52 12.46 -9.07
CA TYR A 30 -14.20 11.16 -8.95
C TYR A 30 -13.76 10.18 -10.05
N GLY A 31 -13.49 10.66 -11.26
CA GLY A 31 -12.93 9.82 -12.32
C GLY A 31 -11.49 9.37 -12.08
N ARG A 32 -10.79 10.00 -11.12
CA ARG A 32 -9.44 9.59 -10.67
C ARG A 32 -9.49 8.66 -9.45
N GLY A 33 -10.67 8.17 -9.09
CA GLY A 33 -10.90 7.20 -8.04
C GLY A 33 -10.92 7.77 -6.63
N GLN A 34 -11.63 7.05 -5.77
CA GLN A 34 -11.78 7.31 -4.36
C GLN A 34 -10.90 6.36 -3.56
N VAL A 35 -10.05 6.92 -2.71
CA VAL A 35 -9.11 6.19 -1.86
C VAL A 35 -9.61 6.24 -0.41
N LEU A 36 -9.69 5.08 0.22
CA LEU A 36 -9.87 4.95 1.66
C LEU A 36 -8.59 4.38 2.29
N VAL A 37 -8.00 5.09 3.23
CA VAL A 37 -6.89 4.59 4.06
C VAL A 37 -7.39 4.37 5.48
N VAL A 38 -7.24 3.15 5.98
CA VAL A 38 -7.69 2.75 7.32
C VAL A 38 -6.49 2.38 8.18
N GLY A 39 -6.33 3.09 9.30
CA GLY A 39 -5.18 2.87 10.20
C GLY A 39 -5.01 3.99 11.21
N GLY A 40 -3.77 4.38 11.52
CA GLY A 40 -3.49 5.55 12.33
C GLY A 40 -4.00 5.47 13.76
N ALA A 41 -3.38 4.62 14.58
CA ALA A 41 -3.58 4.61 16.03
C ALA A 41 -3.12 5.95 16.65
N ALA A 42 -3.51 6.21 17.89
CA ALA A 42 -3.21 7.46 18.60
C ALA A 42 -1.70 7.82 18.63
N ARG A 43 -0.82 6.81 18.59
CA ARG A 43 0.64 6.97 18.64
C ARG A 43 1.29 7.10 17.28
N THR A 44 0.62 6.67 16.21
CA THR A 44 1.16 6.52 14.85
C THR A 44 0.27 7.11 13.76
N PRO A 45 -0.36 8.30 13.97
CA PRO A 45 -1.25 8.90 12.98
C PRO A 45 -0.51 9.36 11.72
N GLY A 46 0.81 9.56 11.81
CA GLY A 46 1.64 10.00 10.68
C GLY A 46 1.70 9.00 9.54
N SER A 47 1.52 7.69 9.81
CA SER A 47 1.54 6.65 8.78
C SER A 47 0.41 6.83 7.76
N VAL A 48 -0.82 7.05 8.21
CA VAL A 48 -1.94 7.30 7.29
C VAL A 48 -1.83 8.64 6.56
N LEU A 49 -1.20 9.64 7.18
CA LEU A 49 -0.89 10.91 6.52
C LEU A 49 0.06 10.67 5.35
N LEU A 50 1.18 9.98 5.58
CA LEU A 50 2.17 9.68 4.54
C LEU A 50 1.55 8.84 3.40
N ALA A 51 0.81 7.79 3.75
CA ALA A 51 0.13 6.95 2.77
C ALA A 51 -0.92 7.71 1.96
N GLY A 52 -1.75 8.51 2.61
CA GLY A 52 -2.79 9.31 1.97
C GLY A 52 -2.22 10.38 1.02
N GLU A 53 -1.20 11.14 1.47
CA GLU A 53 -0.53 12.10 0.61
C GLU A 53 0.15 11.42 -0.58
N ALA A 54 0.80 10.28 -0.39
CA ALA A 54 1.42 9.52 -1.48
C ALA A 54 0.38 9.12 -2.54
N ALA A 55 -0.80 8.65 -2.12
CA ALA A 55 -1.89 8.31 -3.03
C ALA A 55 -2.37 9.51 -3.87
N LEU A 56 -2.50 10.68 -3.26
CA LEU A 56 -2.85 11.91 -3.98
C LEU A 56 -1.75 12.37 -4.93
N ARG A 57 -0.47 12.25 -4.54
CA ARG A 57 0.71 12.66 -5.34
C ARG A 57 0.85 11.88 -6.63
N VAL A 58 0.35 10.65 -6.69
CA VAL A 58 0.36 9.82 -7.91
C VAL A 58 -0.96 9.85 -8.67
N GLY A 59 -1.92 10.67 -8.24
CA GLY A 59 -3.10 10.99 -9.02
C GLY A 59 -4.42 10.46 -8.50
N GLY A 60 -4.47 9.85 -7.31
CA GLY A 60 -5.73 9.54 -6.62
C GLY A 60 -6.61 10.79 -6.48
N GLY A 61 -7.92 10.67 -6.71
CA GLY A 61 -8.79 11.84 -6.88
C GLY A 61 -9.47 12.34 -5.62
N HIS A 62 -9.90 11.44 -4.77
CA HIS A 62 -10.60 11.75 -3.53
C HIS A 62 -10.06 10.87 -2.39
N LEU A 63 -9.63 11.48 -1.31
CA LEU A 63 -9.02 10.78 -0.18
C LEU A 63 -9.93 10.82 1.05
N GLN A 64 -10.08 9.66 1.70
CA GLN A 64 -10.65 9.52 3.02
C GLN A 64 -9.67 8.77 3.94
N LEU A 65 -9.49 9.27 5.16
CA LEU A 65 -8.66 8.68 6.19
C LEU A 65 -9.56 8.22 7.34
N ALA A 66 -9.61 6.92 7.62
CA ALA A 66 -10.34 6.37 8.75
C ALA A 66 -9.34 6.00 9.86
N VAL A 67 -9.40 6.70 10.99
CA VAL A 67 -8.34 6.73 12.00
C VAL A 67 -8.92 6.72 13.42
N ALA A 68 -8.10 6.41 14.42
CA ALA A 68 -8.51 6.49 15.82
C ALA A 68 -9.12 7.87 16.14
N GLU A 69 -10.25 7.90 16.84
CA GLU A 69 -11.04 9.12 17.09
C GLU A 69 -10.25 10.26 17.72
N SER A 70 -9.27 9.94 18.59
CA SER A 70 -8.46 10.95 19.30
C SER A 70 -7.56 11.75 18.37
N VAL A 71 -7.21 11.25 17.17
CA VAL A 71 -6.31 11.92 16.22
C VAL A 71 -7.04 12.47 14.98
N ALA A 72 -8.31 12.16 14.82
CA ALA A 72 -9.08 12.52 13.62
C ALA A 72 -9.10 14.05 13.36
N ALA A 73 -9.35 14.87 14.37
CA ALA A 73 -9.38 16.32 14.21
C ALA A 73 -8.02 16.91 13.84
N ALA A 74 -6.93 16.36 14.38
CA ALA A 74 -5.57 16.80 14.05
C ALA A 74 -5.20 16.45 12.60
N LEU A 75 -5.56 15.25 12.15
CA LEU A 75 -5.33 14.82 10.77
C LEU A 75 -6.18 15.61 9.76
N ALA A 76 -7.42 15.95 10.09
CA ALA A 76 -8.27 16.79 9.23
C ALA A 76 -7.68 18.19 8.97
N VAL A 77 -6.87 18.71 9.91
CA VAL A 77 -6.12 19.97 9.73
C VAL A 77 -4.80 19.73 8.99
N ALA A 78 -4.13 18.61 9.27
CA ALA A 78 -2.82 18.30 8.68
C ALA A 78 -2.93 17.90 7.19
N VAL A 79 -4.04 17.29 6.78
CA VAL A 79 -4.31 16.86 5.39
C VAL A 79 -5.63 17.48 4.94
N PRO A 80 -5.65 18.77 4.57
CA PRO A 80 -6.89 19.50 4.23
C PRO A 80 -7.56 18.97 2.96
N GLU A 81 -6.87 18.16 2.16
CA GLU A 81 -7.39 17.50 0.96
C GLU A 81 -8.21 16.24 1.28
N ALA A 82 -8.15 15.72 2.52
CA ALA A 82 -8.81 14.49 2.92
C ALA A 82 -10.09 14.72 3.73
N GLY A 83 -11.09 13.87 3.52
CA GLY A 83 -12.13 13.62 4.53
C GLY A 83 -11.57 12.73 5.64
N VAL A 84 -11.88 13.02 6.91
CA VAL A 84 -11.38 12.19 8.03
C VAL A 84 -12.55 11.59 8.80
N ILE A 85 -12.50 10.26 8.97
CA ILE A 85 -13.49 9.45 9.67
C ILE A 85 -12.91 9.03 11.01
N ALA A 86 -13.61 9.36 12.10
CA ALA A 86 -13.23 8.94 13.43
C ALA A 86 -13.73 7.51 13.70
N LEU A 87 -12.80 6.57 13.84
CA LEU A 87 -13.08 5.18 14.21
C LEU A 87 -13.04 5.01 15.74
N PRO A 88 -13.79 4.04 16.28
CA PRO A 88 -13.68 3.66 17.68
C PRO A 88 -12.24 3.30 18.02
N GLN A 89 -11.83 3.57 19.26
CA GLN A 89 -10.50 3.23 19.74
C GLN A 89 -10.56 2.54 21.11
N THR A 90 -9.49 1.82 21.42
CA THR A 90 -9.27 1.24 22.76
C THR A 90 -8.85 2.32 23.76
N ALA A 91 -8.82 1.99 25.04
CA ALA A 91 -8.32 2.90 26.08
C ALA A 91 -6.84 3.28 25.88
N THR A 92 -6.06 2.46 25.14
CA THR A 92 -4.66 2.71 24.80
C THR A 92 -4.49 3.52 23.51
N GLY A 93 -5.60 3.76 22.78
CA GLY A 93 -5.61 4.54 21.55
C GLY A 93 -5.42 3.75 20.26
N SER A 94 -5.41 2.43 20.31
CA SER A 94 -5.41 1.58 19.12
C SER A 94 -6.76 1.67 18.41
N VAL A 95 -6.77 1.63 17.07
CA VAL A 95 -8.02 1.56 16.30
C VAL A 95 -8.75 0.27 16.66
N ARG A 96 -10.02 0.38 17.00
CA ARG A 96 -10.84 -0.74 17.40
C ARG A 96 -11.59 -1.33 16.22
N GLY A 97 -11.50 -2.66 16.06
CA GLY A 97 -12.21 -3.37 14.99
C GLY A 97 -13.73 -3.33 15.17
N ALA A 98 -14.18 -3.56 16.40
CA ALA A 98 -15.61 -3.55 16.72
C ALA A 98 -16.25 -2.17 16.51
N GLY A 99 -17.25 -2.11 15.61
CA GLY A 99 -17.98 -0.88 15.23
C GLY A 99 -17.24 0.00 14.23
N ALA A 100 -16.08 -0.38 13.71
CA ALA A 100 -15.36 0.38 12.69
C ALA A 100 -16.15 0.44 11.37
N ALA A 101 -16.70 -0.68 10.91
CA ALA A 101 -17.49 -0.75 9.67
C ALA A 101 -18.67 0.21 9.69
N ASP A 102 -19.37 0.34 10.82
CA ASP A 102 -20.54 1.24 10.97
C ASP A 102 -20.17 2.73 10.79
N ARG A 103 -18.89 3.07 11.01
CA ARG A 103 -18.39 4.45 10.87
C ARG A 103 -18.02 4.84 9.45
N LEU A 104 -17.77 3.87 8.58
CA LEU A 104 -17.33 4.16 7.20
C LEU A 104 -18.44 4.84 6.37
N GLY A 105 -19.71 4.45 6.55
CA GLY A 105 -20.79 4.98 5.73
C GLY A 105 -20.48 4.81 4.23
N ASP A 106 -20.63 5.90 3.46
CA ASP A 106 -20.37 5.91 2.01
C ASP A 106 -18.88 5.66 1.67
N ALA A 107 -17.97 5.81 2.63
CA ALA A 107 -16.53 5.54 2.40
C ALA A 107 -16.23 4.07 2.13
N ALA A 108 -17.10 3.16 2.58
CA ALA A 108 -16.98 1.72 2.27
C ALA A 108 -17.09 1.41 0.76
N ALA A 109 -17.68 2.31 -0.03
CA ALA A 109 -17.78 2.23 -1.48
C ALA A 109 -16.58 2.86 -2.22
N ALA A 110 -15.44 3.06 -1.55
CA ALA A 110 -14.22 3.55 -2.19
C ALA A 110 -13.75 2.60 -3.30
N ASP A 111 -13.16 3.18 -4.35
CA ASP A 111 -12.65 2.42 -5.49
C ASP A 111 -11.41 1.59 -5.13
N VAL A 112 -10.69 1.96 -4.07
CA VAL A 112 -9.55 1.22 -3.51
C VAL A 112 -9.43 1.47 -2.01
N VAL A 113 -9.01 0.45 -1.26
CA VAL A 113 -8.84 0.53 0.19
C VAL A 113 -7.43 0.10 0.59
N LEU A 114 -6.77 0.90 1.41
CA LEU A 114 -5.52 0.55 2.08
C LEU A 114 -5.79 0.35 3.57
N VAL A 115 -5.38 -0.79 4.11
CA VAL A 115 -5.50 -1.08 5.55
C VAL A 115 -4.14 -1.42 6.12
N GLY A 116 -3.80 -0.85 7.27
CA GLY A 116 -2.59 -1.23 8.01
C GLY A 116 -1.69 -0.10 8.48
N PRO A 117 -1.45 0.96 7.70
CA PRO A 117 -0.56 2.04 8.11
C PRO A 117 -0.86 2.56 9.52
N GLY A 118 0.09 2.43 10.42
CA GLY A 118 -0.04 2.95 11.78
C GLY A 118 -1.03 2.22 12.69
N LEU A 119 -1.47 1.00 12.38
CA LEU A 119 -2.08 0.10 13.36
C LEU A 119 -1.00 -0.39 14.33
N ASP A 120 -1.37 -0.67 15.59
CA ASP A 120 -0.42 -1.01 16.66
C ASP A 120 -0.89 -2.11 17.62
N ASP A 121 -2.01 -2.77 17.28
CA ASP A 121 -2.59 -3.87 18.06
C ASP A 121 -3.04 -5.00 17.12
N ALA A 122 -2.53 -6.21 17.32
CA ALA A 122 -2.76 -7.34 16.41
C ALA A 122 -4.19 -7.88 16.51
N ASP A 123 -4.74 -7.97 17.71
CA ASP A 123 -6.09 -8.49 17.92
C ASP A 123 -7.13 -7.54 17.32
N GLU A 124 -6.97 -6.24 17.58
CA GLU A 124 -7.84 -5.21 17.00
C GLU A 124 -7.67 -5.08 15.47
N ALA A 125 -6.47 -5.31 14.93
CA ALA A 125 -6.24 -5.33 13.49
C ALA A 125 -6.93 -6.52 12.81
N ALA A 126 -6.93 -7.69 13.45
CA ALA A 126 -7.67 -8.87 12.99
C ALA A 126 -9.19 -8.62 12.99
N ASP A 127 -9.73 -8.11 14.10
CA ASP A 127 -11.13 -7.75 14.22
C ASP A 127 -11.53 -6.68 13.20
N LEU A 128 -10.64 -5.73 12.95
CA LEU A 128 -10.84 -4.66 11.95
C LEU A 128 -10.97 -5.24 10.54
N LEU A 129 -10.08 -6.13 10.11
CA LEU A 129 -10.16 -6.75 8.79
C LEU A 129 -11.43 -7.59 8.64
N GLN A 130 -11.79 -8.37 9.66
CA GLN A 130 -13.03 -9.17 9.67
C GLN A 130 -14.30 -8.28 9.59
N ALA A 131 -14.28 -7.11 10.21
CA ALA A 131 -15.39 -6.17 10.17
C ALA A 131 -15.48 -5.41 8.84
N LEU A 132 -14.35 -5.01 8.26
CA LEU A 132 -14.30 -4.14 7.08
C LEU A 132 -14.53 -4.92 5.77
N VAL A 133 -13.84 -6.05 5.58
CA VAL A 133 -13.84 -6.74 4.28
C VAL A 133 -15.24 -7.07 3.76
N PRO A 134 -16.21 -7.52 4.60
CA PRO A 134 -17.57 -7.79 4.14
C PRO A 134 -18.38 -6.57 3.67
N VAL A 135 -17.99 -5.36 4.06
CA VAL A 135 -18.73 -4.12 3.70
C VAL A 135 -18.06 -3.33 2.58
N LEU A 136 -16.85 -3.71 2.17
CA LEU A 136 -16.16 -3.10 1.04
C LEU A 136 -16.76 -3.57 -0.29
N GLY A 137 -16.60 -2.77 -1.35
CA GLY A 137 -16.99 -3.16 -2.70
C GLY A 137 -16.37 -4.51 -3.12
N GLU A 138 -17.17 -5.39 -3.71
CA GLU A 138 -16.73 -6.76 -4.06
C GLU A 138 -15.54 -6.78 -5.02
N GLU A 139 -15.46 -5.81 -5.94
CA GLU A 139 -14.40 -5.70 -6.94
C GLU A 139 -13.29 -4.71 -6.52
N ALA A 140 -13.48 -3.97 -5.43
CA ALA A 140 -12.52 -2.95 -5.01
C ALA A 140 -11.18 -3.60 -4.59
N PRO A 141 -10.05 -3.22 -5.22
CA PRO A 141 -8.73 -3.65 -4.77
C PRO A 141 -8.47 -3.26 -3.31
N VAL A 142 -7.82 -4.16 -2.59
CA VAL A 142 -7.39 -3.92 -1.21
C VAL A 142 -5.88 -4.04 -1.13
N VAL A 143 -5.25 -3.03 -0.54
CA VAL A 143 -3.82 -3.04 -0.21
C VAL A 143 -3.68 -3.28 1.28
N LEU A 144 -2.86 -4.26 1.67
CA LEU A 144 -2.54 -4.49 3.08
C LEU A 144 -1.07 -4.20 3.33
N ASP A 145 -0.81 -3.49 4.43
CA ASP A 145 0.52 -3.09 4.86
C ASP A 145 0.68 -3.27 6.38
N ALA A 146 1.90 -3.34 6.85
CA ALA A 146 2.24 -3.35 8.28
C ALA A 146 1.43 -4.38 9.10
N TYR A 147 0.73 -3.94 10.16
CA TYR A 147 -0.01 -4.84 11.06
C TYR A 147 -1.08 -5.67 10.36
N ALA A 148 -1.73 -5.16 9.32
CA ALA A 148 -2.71 -5.91 8.55
C ALA A 148 -2.09 -7.12 7.85
N LEU A 149 -0.82 -7.05 7.43
CA LEU A 149 -0.06 -8.19 6.90
C LEU A 149 0.18 -9.25 7.98
N GLY A 150 0.57 -8.80 9.18
CA GLY A 150 0.95 -9.70 10.27
C GLY A 150 -0.18 -10.59 10.77
N VAL A 151 -1.43 -10.15 10.65
CA VAL A 151 -2.62 -10.90 11.12
C VAL A 151 -3.30 -11.70 10.01
N LEU A 152 -2.99 -11.41 8.76
CA LEU A 152 -3.61 -12.07 7.60
C LEU A 152 -3.52 -13.61 7.62
N PRO A 153 -2.40 -14.25 8.03
CA PRO A 153 -2.28 -15.70 8.06
C PRO A 153 -3.35 -16.44 8.90
N GLY A 154 -3.92 -15.77 9.90
CA GLY A 154 -4.97 -16.34 10.77
C GLY A 154 -6.41 -16.07 10.30
N LEU A 155 -6.62 -15.47 9.13
CA LEU A 155 -7.91 -14.95 8.68
C LEU A 155 -8.36 -15.56 7.36
N ASP A 156 -8.67 -16.86 7.33
CA ASP A 156 -8.99 -17.63 6.13
C ASP A 156 -10.15 -17.03 5.32
N ASP A 157 -11.22 -16.58 5.98
CA ASP A 157 -12.39 -15.98 5.33
C ASP A 157 -12.04 -14.63 4.66
N VAL A 158 -11.18 -13.84 5.31
CA VAL A 158 -10.67 -12.57 4.75
C VAL A 158 -9.79 -12.85 3.54
N GLN A 159 -8.86 -13.82 3.64
CA GLN A 159 -8.01 -14.23 2.53
C GLN A 159 -8.84 -14.68 1.32
N ALA A 160 -9.84 -15.54 1.56
CA ALA A 160 -10.72 -16.05 0.50
C ALA A 160 -11.50 -14.92 -0.20
N SER A 161 -12.01 -13.95 0.57
CA SER A 161 -12.75 -12.79 0.04
C SER A 161 -11.88 -11.81 -0.73
N LEU A 162 -10.58 -11.70 -0.41
CA LEU A 162 -9.65 -10.76 -1.04
C LEU A 162 -8.86 -11.36 -2.20
N ARG A 163 -8.89 -12.68 -2.38
CA ARG A 163 -8.13 -13.36 -3.43
C ARG A 163 -8.43 -12.79 -4.81
N GLY A 164 -7.37 -12.43 -5.55
CA GLY A 164 -7.46 -11.86 -6.89
C GLY A 164 -7.67 -10.35 -6.96
N ARG A 165 -7.92 -9.68 -5.82
CA ARG A 165 -8.01 -8.21 -5.71
C ARG A 165 -7.11 -7.63 -4.61
N LEU A 166 -6.10 -8.39 -4.19
CA LEU A 166 -5.23 -8.10 -3.06
C LEU A 166 -3.84 -7.69 -3.54
N VAL A 167 -3.31 -6.62 -2.96
CA VAL A 167 -1.89 -6.25 -3.05
C VAL A 167 -1.29 -6.22 -1.65
N LEU A 168 -0.13 -6.81 -1.49
CA LEU A 168 0.62 -6.85 -0.23
C LEU A 168 1.95 -6.12 -0.40
N THR A 169 2.33 -5.32 0.61
CA THR A 169 3.58 -4.53 0.61
C THR A 169 4.52 -4.92 1.76
N PRO A 170 4.79 -6.24 1.99
CA PRO A 170 5.59 -6.66 3.12
C PRO A 170 7.06 -6.24 2.98
N ASN A 171 7.70 -5.91 4.10
CA ASN A 171 9.14 -5.94 4.21
C ASN A 171 9.65 -7.39 4.37
N SER A 172 10.97 -7.59 4.49
CA SER A 172 11.55 -8.95 4.59
C SER A 172 11.03 -9.72 5.82
N GLU A 173 10.90 -9.05 6.98
CA GLU A 173 10.42 -9.67 8.21
C GLU A 173 8.93 -10.05 8.11
N GLU A 174 8.12 -9.17 7.53
CA GLU A 174 6.69 -9.41 7.26
C GLU A 174 6.51 -10.53 6.24
N THR A 175 7.37 -10.61 5.21
CA THR A 175 7.37 -11.73 4.25
C THR A 175 7.60 -13.06 4.97
N GLY A 176 8.57 -13.12 5.88
CA GLY A 176 8.81 -14.31 6.71
C GLY A 176 7.60 -14.68 7.57
N ARG A 177 6.92 -13.71 8.17
CA ARG A 177 5.70 -13.95 8.97
C ARG A 177 4.54 -14.49 8.11
N LEU A 178 4.36 -13.97 6.89
CA LEU A 178 3.34 -14.44 5.95
C LEU A 178 3.58 -15.89 5.52
N LEU A 179 4.84 -16.31 5.40
CA LEU A 179 5.22 -17.67 5.01
C LEU A 179 5.37 -18.64 6.19
N GLY A 180 5.49 -18.11 7.42
CA GLY A 180 5.82 -18.89 8.60
C GLY A 180 7.31 -19.32 8.68
N ASP A 181 8.12 -18.89 7.71
CA ASP A 181 9.57 -19.13 7.62
C ASP A 181 10.25 -18.02 6.83
N GLU A 182 11.51 -17.71 7.13
CA GLU A 182 12.26 -16.67 6.44
C GLU A 182 12.79 -17.21 5.10
N PRO A 183 12.42 -16.62 3.95
CA PRO A 183 12.88 -17.11 2.66
C PRO A 183 14.35 -16.77 2.43
N ASP A 184 15.13 -17.72 1.92
CA ASP A 184 16.54 -17.55 1.57
C ASP A 184 16.76 -16.54 0.42
N ASP A 185 15.75 -16.35 -0.42
CA ASP A 185 15.78 -15.48 -1.61
C ASP A 185 14.53 -14.58 -1.64
N PRO A 186 14.68 -13.24 -1.69
CA PRO A 186 13.57 -12.31 -1.67
C PRO A 186 12.60 -12.47 -2.86
N ALA A 187 13.09 -12.77 -4.07
CA ALA A 187 12.26 -12.97 -5.24
C ALA A 187 11.38 -14.23 -5.09
N ARG A 188 11.99 -15.30 -4.58
CA ARG A 188 11.27 -16.54 -4.26
C ARG A 188 10.25 -16.31 -3.16
N GLY A 189 10.60 -15.56 -2.11
CA GLY A 189 9.69 -15.19 -1.04
C GLY A 189 8.47 -14.43 -1.57
N ALA A 190 8.69 -13.43 -2.44
CA ALA A 190 7.62 -12.69 -3.09
C ALA A 190 6.68 -13.61 -3.87
N ALA A 191 7.22 -14.53 -4.69
CA ALA A 191 6.44 -15.47 -5.50
C ALA A 191 5.64 -16.46 -4.62
N GLN A 192 6.23 -16.94 -3.52
CA GLN A 192 5.55 -17.85 -2.59
C GLN A 192 4.38 -17.16 -1.89
N VAL A 193 4.55 -15.93 -1.43
CA VAL A 193 3.46 -15.14 -0.84
C VAL A 193 2.36 -14.89 -1.88
N ALA A 194 2.75 -14.48 -3.11
CA ALA A 194 1.78 -14.21 -4.17
C ALA A 194 0.89 -15.43 -4.49
N ASP A 195 1.48 -16.61 -4.60
CA ASP A 195 0.77 -17.86 -4.85
C ASP A 195 -0.15 -18.24 -3.66
N SER A 196 0.40 -18.19 -2.44
CA SER A 196 -0.31 -18.59 -1.22
C SER A 196 -1.57 -17.75 -1.00
N TYR A 197 -1.47 -16.44 -1.14
CA TYR A 197 -2.57 -15.51 -0.87
C TYR A 197 -3.37 -15.13 -2.13
N GLY A 198 -2.94 -15.55 -3.33
CA GLY A 198 -3.56 -15.13 -4.58
C GLY A 198 -3.53 -13.60 -4.76
N ALA A 199 -2.41 -13.00 -4.41
CA ALA A 199 -2.19 -11.56 -4.33
C ALA A 199 -1.03 -11.11 -5.20
N VAL A 200 -1.00 -9.83 -5.57
CA VAL A 200 0.22 -9.19 -6.04
C VAL A 200 1.05 -8.75 -4.83
N VAL A 201 2.34 -9.02 -4.86
CA VAL A 201 3.26 -8.74 -3.74
C VAL A 201 4.38 -7.83 -4.18
N SER A 202 4.61 -6.74 -3.44
CA SER A 202 5.79 -5.88 -3.60
C SER A 202 6.67 -5.98 -2.35
N THR A 203 7.84 -6.55 -2.46
CA THR A 203 8.78 -6.72 -1.34
C THR A 203 10.23 -6.63 -1.79
N SER A 204 11.07 -5.95 -1.01
CA SER A 204 12.54 -5.96 -1.16
C SER A 204 13.05 -5.70 -2.59
N GLY A 205 12.35 -4.86 -3.36
CA GLY A 205 12.72 -4.55 -4.75
C GLY A 205 12.23 -5.56 -5.79
N TYR A 206 11.33 -6.47 -5.40
CA TYR A 206 10.67 -7.42 -6.29
C TYR A 206 9.16 -7.22 -6.26
N VAL A 207 8.51 -7.51 -7.39
CA VAL A 207 7.06 -7.63 -7.49
C VAL A 207 6.76 -9.02 -8.04
N ALA A 208 5.77 -9.70 -7.46
CA ALA A 208 5.32 -11.01 -7.92
C ALA A 208 3.79 -11.04 -8.02
N GLY A 209 3.29 -11.62 -9.10
CA GLY A 209 1.87 -11.89 -9.31
C GLY A 209 1.51 -13.35 -9.00
N PRO A 210 0.23 -13.62 -8.68
CA PRO A 210 -0.24 -14.98 -8.38
C PRO A 210 -0.23 -15.91 -9.60
N ASP A 211 -0.05 -15.38 -10.80
CA ASP A 211 0.08 -16.09 -12.05
C ASP A 211 1.53 -16.55 -12.36
N GLY A 212 2.46 -16.28 -11.45
CA GLY A 212 3.87 -16.65 -11.56
C GLY A 212 4.74 -15.60 -12.27
N ARG A 213 4.19 -14.48 -12.72
CA ARG A 213 5.00 -13.36 -13.23
C ARG A 213 5.79 -12.71 -12.09
N CYS A 214 7.06 -12.38 -12.38
CA CYS A 214 7.95 -11.73 -11.43
C CYS A 214 8.70 -10.58 -12.10
N TRP A 215 8.85 -9.49 -11.35
CA TRP A 215 9.59 -8.29 -11.77
C TRP A 215 10.62 -7.90 -10.71
N GLN A 216 11.76 -7.42 -11.19
CA GLN A 216 12.82 -6.89 -10.35
C GLN A 216 13.01 -5.40 -10.60
N MET A 217 13.08 -4.61 -9.55
CA MET A 217 13.41 -3.18 -9.68
C MET A 217 14.86 -2.97 -10.07
N SER A 218 15.10 -2.04 -10.99
CA SER A 218 16.46 -1.60 -11.38
C SER A 218 16.97 -0.43 -10.55
N THR A 219 16.17 0.07 -9.61
CA THR A 219 16.41 1.26 -8.78
C THR A 219 16.18 0.91 -7.31
N GLY A 220 16.64 1.76 -6.41
CA GLY A 220 16.43 1.66 -4.98
C GLY A 220 17.72 1.81 -4.18
N HIS A 221 17.63 2.51 -3.07
CA HIS A 221 18.75 2.85 -2.20
C HIS A 221 18.49 2.41 -0.76
N THR A 222 19.53 2.04 -0.03
CA THR A 222 19.46 1.63 1.38
C THR A 222 18.87 2.71 2.31
N GLY A 223 18.90 3.97 1.91
CA GLY A 223 18.23 5.09 2.61
C GLY A 223 16.72 4.97 2.71
N LEU A 224 16.09 4.14 1.88
CA LEU A 224 14.67 3.82 1.99
C LEU A 224 14.32 3.03 3.26
N GLY A 225 15.28 2.49 3.99
CA GLY A 225 15.10 1.91 5.32
C GLY A 225 14.85 2.97 6.40
N THR A 226 14.10 4.02 6.10
CA THR A 226 13.67 5.06 7.05
C THR A 226 12.21 4.85 7.47
N SER A 227 11.88 5.23 8.71
CA SER A 227 10.52 5.09 9.25
C SER A 227 9.50 5.86 8.39
N GLY A 228 8.41 5.19 8.03
CA GLY A 228 7.34 5.74 7.19
C GLY A 228 7.54 5.54 5.68
N SER A 229 8.67 5.01 5.24
CA SER A 229 8.93 4.73 3.81
C SER A 229 7.97 3.69 3.23
N GLY A 230 7.65 2.63 4.00
CA GLY A 230 6.64 1.64 3.63
C GLY A 230 5.26 2.25 3.45
N ASP A 231 4.84 3.15 4.37
CA ASP A 231 3.57 3.87 4.25
C ASP A 231 3.48 4.66 2.92
N VAL A 232 4.59 5.29 2.50
CA VAL A 232 4.66 6.00 1.21
C VAL A 232 4.54 5.03 0.04
N LEU A 233 5.19 3.85 0.09
CA LEU A 233 5.06 2.81 -0.94
C LEU A 233 3.63 2.32 -1.04
N ALA A 234 3.03 1.91 0.09
CA ALA A 234 1.65 1.41 0.13
C ALA A 234 0.65 2.45 -0.40
N GLY A 235 0.80 3.71 0.01
CA GLY A 235 0.01 4.83 -0.49
C GLY A 235 0.20 5.08 -2.00
N THR A 236 1.43 4.98 -2.49
CA THR A 236 1.73 5.13 -3.92
C THR A 236 1.03 4.05 -4.75
N VAL A 237 1.13 2.79 -4.36
CA VAL A 237 0.43 1.68 -5.03
C VAL A 237 -1.09 1.90 -5.00
N THR A 238 -1.62 2.27 -3.84
CA THR A 238 -3.05 2.54 -3.65
C THR A 238 -3.56 3.66 -4.56
N GLY A 239 -2.83 4.76 -4.69
CA GLY A 239 -3.20 5.88 -5.56
C GLY A 239 -3.17 5.51 -7.05
N LEU A 240 -2.27 4.63 -7.47
CA LEU A 240 -2.21 4.13 -8.84
C LEU A 240 -3.38 3.18 -9.15
N LEU A 241 -3.76 2.32 -8.20
CA LEU A 241 -4.97 1.50 -8.30
C LEU A 241 -6.23 2.36 -8.42
N ALA A 242 -6.34 3.41 -7.60
CA ALA A 242 -7.49 4.32 -7.64
C ALA A 242 -7.71 4.94 -9.01
N ARG A 243 -6.63 5.28 -9.72
CA ARG A 243 -6.71 5.84 -11.08
C ARG A 243 -6.88 4.78 -12.19
N GLY A 244 -7.14 3.53 -11.81
CA GLY A 244 -7.51 2.45 -12.74
C GLY A 244 -6.37 1.57 -13.25
N ALA A 245 -5.19 1.61 -12.65
CA ALA A 245 -4.13 0.65 -12.97
C ALA A 245 -4.49 -0.75 -12.48
N ASP A 246 -4.12 -1.78 -13.25
CA ASP A 246 -4.21 -3.16 -12.80
C ASP A 246 -3.27 -3.42 -11.59
N LEU A 247 -3.51 -4.50 -10.84
CA LEU A 247 -2.75 -4.81 -9.61
C LEU A 247 -1.24 -4.88 -9.86
N ASP A 248 -0.82 -5.63 -10.89
CA ASP A 248 0.60 -5.77 -11.27
C ASP A 248 1.20 -4.43 -11.71
N GLN A 249 0.45 -3.70 -12.54
CA GLN A 249 0.87 -2.40 -13.04
C GLN A 249 1.08 -1.40 -11.90
N ALA A 250 0.10 -1.31 -10.99
CA ALA A 250 0.19 -0.42 -9.83
C ALA A 250 1.36 -0.78 -8.92
N ALA A 251 1.57 -2.07 -8.68
CA ALA A 251 2.70 -2.55 -7.86
C ALA A 251 4.04 -2.24 -8.53
N CYS A 252 4.22 -2.53 -9.82
CA CYS A 252 5.47 -2.26 -10.54
C CYS A 252 5.78 -0.77 -10.64
N TRP A 253 4.80 0.04 -11.06
CA TRP A 253 4.95 1.49 -11.13
C TRP A 253 5.19 2.10 -9.75
N GLY A 254 4.39 1.71 -8.75
CA GLY A 254 4.49 2.23 -7.38
C GLY A 254 5.84 1.93 -6.74
N THR A 255 6.30 0.68 -6.86
CA THR A 255 7.61 0.28 -6.34
C THR A 255 8.74 1.02 -7.05
N HIS A 256 8.66 1.19 -8.37
CA HIS A 256 9.68 1.95 -9.12
C HIS A 256 9.68 3.43 -8.73
N LEU A 257 8.52 4.09 -8.66
CA LEU A 257 8.41 5.50 -8.26
C LEU A 257 8.99 5.72 -6.86
N HIS A 258 8.65 4.87 -5.91
CA HIS A 258 9.17 4.91 -4.55
C HIS A 258 10.70 4.70 -4.53
N ALA A 259 11.20 3.67 -5.21
CA ALA A 259 12.63 3.36 -5.28
C ALA A 259 13.45 4.49 -5.92
N ALA A 260 13.01 4.99 -7.07
CA ALA A 260 13.66 6.08 -7.78
C ALA A 260 13.60 7.42 -7.02
N SER A 261 12.53 7.65 -6.22
CA SER A 261 12.47 8.81 -5.30
C SER A 261 13.58 8.75 -4.27
N GLY A 262 13.85 7.57 -3.69
CA GLY A 262 14.95 7.35 -2.76
C GLY A 262 16.31 7.60 -3.41
N ASP A 263 16.56 7.12 -4.62
CA ASP A 263 17.80 7.35 -5.36
C ASP A 263 18.06 8.84 -5.60
N ARG A 264 17.03 9.61 -5.98
CA ARG A 264 17.14 11.06 -6.17
C ARG A 264 17.47 11.80 -4.89
N LEU A 265 16.80 11.44 -3.81
CA LEU A 265 17.03 12.06 -2.50
C LEU A 265 18.43 11.70 -1.97
N ALA A 266 18.86 10.45 -2.12
CA ALA A 266 20.20 10.03 -1.76
C ALA A 266 21.28 10.83 -2.50
N ALA A 267 21.10 11.08 -3.80
CA ALA A 267 22.03 11.89 -4.59
C ALA A 267 22.06 13.37 -4.17
N ARG A 268 20.96 13.94 -3.69
CA ARG A 268 20.85 15.36 -3.32
C ARG A 268 21.11 15.65 -1.85
N GLN A 269 20.67 14.77 -0.95
CA GLN A 269 20.70 14.98 0.50
C GLN A 269 21.66 14.03 1.23
N GLY A 270 22.24 13.06 0.49
CA GLY A 270 23.03 11.99 1.06
C GLY A 270 22.22 10.73 1.34
N PRO A 271 22.92 9.57 1.48
CA PRO A 271 22.30 8.26 1.49
C PRO A 271 21.37 7.98 2.67
N LEU A 272 21.50 8.70 3.78
CA LEU A 272 20.75 8.45 5.03
C LEU A 272 20.10 9.74 5.59
N GLY A 273 20.12 10.86 4.84
CA GLY A 273 19.71 12.16 5.35
C GLY A 273 18.27 12.57 5.06
N PHE A 274 17.57 11.87 4.18
CA PHE A 274 16.20 12.19 3.82
C PHE A 274 15.18 11.48 4.72
N LEU A 275 14.02 12.08 4.84
CA LEU A 275 12.88 11.54 5.58
C LEU A 275 11.84 10.93 4.62
N ALA A 276 10.98 10.04 5.11
CA ALA A 276 9.91 9.46 4.30
C ALA A 276 9.01 10.52 3.63
N ARG A 277 8.73 11.64 4.33
CA ARG A 277 7.95 12.75 3.76
C ARG A 277 8.62 13.43 2.56
N ASP A 278 9.94 13.35 2.44
CA ASP A 278 10.66 13.95 1.30
C ASP A 278 10.40 13.18 0.00
N LEU A 279 10.11 11.88 0.11
CA LEU A 279 9.73 11.03 -1.04
C LEU A 279 8.49 11.56 -1.75
N LEU A 280 7.52 12.10 -1.01
CA LEU A 280 6.26 12.61 -1.55
C LEU A 280 6.45 13.66 -2.64
N GLY A 281 7.45 14.52 -2.49
CA GLY A 281 7.78 15.56 -3.47
C GLY A 281 8.34 15.02 -4.78
N GLU A 282 8.98 13.84 -4.76
CA GLU A 282 9.59 13.23 -5.94
C GLU A 282 8.59 12.42 -6.77
N LEU A 283 7.54 11.84 -6.14
CA LEU A 283 6.60 10.94 -6.81
C LEU A 283 5.97 11.57 -8.05
N SER A 284 5.41 12.77 -7.93
CA SER A 284 4.75 13.46 -9.05
C SER A 284 5.72 13.88 -10.15
N LEU A 285 6.96 14.25 -9.79
CA LEU A 285 8.01 14.63 -10.76
C LEU A 285 8.43 13.41 -11.59
N LEU A 286 8.70 12.28 -10.92
CA LEU A 286 9.03 11.02 -11.59
C LEU A 286 7.89 10.52 -12.48
N LEU A 287 6.65 10.66 -12.02
CA LEU A 287 5.48 10.27 -12.80
C LEU A 287 5.42 11.05 -14.13
N VAL A 288 5.64 12.38 -14.10
CA VAL A 288 5.69 13.20 -15.31
C VAL A 288 6.82 12.75 -16.24
N GLU A 289 8.02 12.50 -15.74
CA GLU A 289 9.17 12.08 -16.55
C GLU A 289 8.99 10.71 -17.20
N LEU A 290 8.29 9.80 -16.54
CA LEU A 290 8.02 8.47 -17.07
C LEU A 290 6.83 8.45 -18.05
N SER A 291 5.92 9.43 -17.95
CA SER A 291 4.74 9.54 -18.83
C SER A 291 4.99 10.40 -20.07
N ALA A 292 6.19 11.01 -20.22
CA ALA A 292 6.58 11.90 -21.31
C ALA A 292 7.02 11.15 -22.58
#